data_9dc277e40bddce8bf124380642b6ee18
#
_entry.id   9dc277e40bddce8bf124380642b6ee18
#
_cell.length_a   1.000
_cell.length_b   1.000
_cell.length_c   1.000
_cell.angle_alpha   90.00
_cell.angle_beta   90.00
_cell.angle_gamma   90.00
#
_symmetry.space_group_name_H-M   'P 1'
#
loop_
_entity.id
_entity.type
_entity.pdbx_description
1 polymer ?
#
loop_
_entity_poly.entity_id
_entity_poly.type
_entity_poly.pdbx_seq_one_letter_code
_entity_poly.pdbx_strand_id
1 'polypeptide(L)'
;MTDGPVGMAVRAPVSTDQLDGLVTVLDLVRGGRARSRPELARASGLGRGAVTQRVTQLLDSGLLEESELGRSTGGRPPRELAVRAQAGLVLVAPLGATHVAAGVTDLTGRLIAHVQEPWSIAAGPDAVLTRVEELFRELLARDTVPRAPVYGIGIGLPGPVEFATGTPVNPPIMPGWDGYRVRARLAKRFDVPVWVDNDVNLMALGELRTGAAQAERNVVYVKIGTGIGAGLISDGRLHRGAKGAAGDIGHATVDVASGVVCRCGNVGCLEALAGGAALSRDGTTAATEGRSPYLRAVLDAQGQIGASDVAAAAQHGDTVALELLTRSGRLVGETVATLVNFFNPSLVLLGGGVALAGDVILAAIRQAVYQRSLPLATRDLRIDRSLLTPDPALPGAAHMVLDELFSRQRLGRWLPAGSPAGFPELAEERTA
;
A
#
# COMPACT_ATOMS: atom_id res chain seq x y z
N MET A 1 22.65 -38.87 -31.71
CA MET A 1 23.24 -38.26 -30.53
C MET A 1 22.18 -37.33 -29.96
N THR A 2 21.48 -37.81 -28.96
CA THR A 2 20.33 -37.10 -28.33
C THR A 2 20.87 -36.48 -27.04
N ASP A 3 20.96 -35.14 -27.02
CA ASP A 3 21.22 -34.35 -25.82
C ASP A 3 20.02 -34.50 -24.88
N GLY A 4 20.23 -35.16 -23.74
CA GLY A 4 19.26 -35.25 -22.66
C GLY A 4 19.23 -33.93 -21.83
N PRO A 5 18.12 -33.64 -21.14
CA PRO A 5 18.00 -32.43 -20.37
C PRO A 5 18.98 -32.46 -19.18
N VAL A 6 19.72 -31.35 -19.03
CA VAL A 6 20.60 -31.10 -17.88
C VAL A 6 19.75 -31.11 -16.61
N GLY A 7 19.92 -32.12 -15.78
CA GLY A 7 19.22 -32.26 -14.52
C GLY A 7 19.53 -31.12 -13.59
N MET A 8 18.51 -30.33 -13.24
CA MET A 8 18.53 -29.36 -12.17
C MET A 8 18.75 -30.08 -10.84
N ALA A 9 19.95 -29.95 -10.28
CA ALA A 9 20.27 -30.53 -8.97
C ALA A 9 19.35 -29.90 -7.91
N VAL A 10 18.41 -30.68 -7.38
CA VAL A 10 17.56 -30.31 -6.24
C VAL A 10 18.50 -30.10 -5.05
N ARG A 11 18.68 -28.82 -4.65
CA ARG A 11 19.45 -28.46 -3.45
C ARG A 11 18.72 -29.00 -2.21
N ALA A 12 19.48 -29.51 -1.22
CA ALA A 12 18.95 -30.05 0.02
C ALA A 12 18.11 -29.01 0.79
N PRO A 13 17.07 -29.43 1.53
CA PRO A 13 16.23 -28.50 2.31
C PRO A 13 17.06 -27.74 3.36
N VAL A 14 16.82 -26.43 3.47
CA VAL A 14 17.50 -25.54 4.40
C VAL A 14 16.99 -25.80 5.82
N SER A 15 17.89 -26.02 6.81
CA SER A 15 17.48 -26.23 8.20
C SER A 15 16.85 -24.95 8.79
N THR A 16 16.04 -25.09 9.84
CA THR A 16 15.30 -23.98 10.48
C THR A 16 16.23 -22.83 10.91
N ASP A 17 17.34 -23.13 11.61
CA ASP A 17 18.31 -22.12 12.05
C ASP A 17 19.05 -21.47 10.86
N GLN A 18 19.21 -22.23 9.80
CA GLN A 18 19.78 -21.70 8.57
C GLN A 18 18.85 -20.69 7.92
N LEU A 19 17.57 -20.98 7.88
CA LEU A 19 16.56 -20.13 7.28
C LEU A 19 16.41 -18.81 8.06
N ASP A 20 16.40 -18.86 9.40
CA ASP A 20 16.34 -17.67 10.24
C ASP A 20 17.53 -16.73 9.98
N GLY A 21 18.72 -17.30 9.88
CA GLY A 21 19.90 -16.52 9.52
C GLY A 21 19.85 -15.92 8.12
N LEU A 22 19.28 -16.63 7.12
CA LEU A 22 19.10 -16.10 5.76
C LEU A 22 18.13 -14.94 5.73
N VAL A 23 16.97 -15.08 6.36
CA VAL A 23 15.95 -14.00 6.46
C VAL A 23 16.54 -12.79 7.17
N THR A 24 17.21 -12.98 8.31
CA THR A 24 17.83 -11.90 9.07
C THR A 24 18.86 -11.13 8.23
N VAL A 25 19.75 -11.83 7.53
CA VAL A 25 20.78 -11.20 6.68
C VAL A 25 20.11 -10.46 5.52
N LEU A 26 19.13 -11.07 4.85
CA LEU A 26 18.42 -10.44 3.74
C LEU A 26 17.66 -9.18 4.17
N ASP A 27 16.96 -9.22 5.31
CA ASP A 27 16.23 -8.08 5.85
C ASP A 27 17.14 -6.91 6.26
N LEU A 28 18.33 -7.21 6.80
CA LEU A 28 19.31 -6.20 7.14
C LEU A 28 19.86 -5.50 5.88
N VAL A 29 20.13 -6.25 4.81
CA VAL A 29 20.60 -5.69 3.53
C VAL A 29 19.48 -4.90 2.84
N ARG A 30 18.27 -5.47 2.75
CA ARG A 30 17.10 -4.81 2.14
C ARG A 30 16.74 -3.50 2.84
N GLY A 31 16.79 -3.51 4.18
CA GLY A 31 16.54 -2.32 5.00
C GLY A 31 17.68 -1.30 5.02
N GLY A 32 18.79 -1.54 4.32
CA GLY A 32 19.97 -0.66 4.31
C GLY A 32 20.70 -0.54 5.65
N ARG A 33 20.36 -1.42 6.62
CA ARG A 33 20.91 -1.39 7.99
C ARG A 33 22.30 -2.01 8.10
N ALA A 34 22.68 -2.84 7.15
CA ALA A 34 24.02 -3.41 7.05
C ALA A 34 24.34 -3.73 5.58
N ARG A 35 25.53 -3.29 5.14
CA ARG A 35 25.98 -3.44 3.76
C ARG A 35 27.29 -4.21 3.63
N SER A 36 27.85 -4.65 4.75
CA SER A 36 29.10 -5.43 4.77
C SER A 36 29.00 -6.60 5.74
N ARG A 37 29.79 -7.66 5.52
CA ARG A 37 29.82 -8.84 6.42
C ARG A 37 30.12 -8.46 7.88
N PRO A 38 31.03 -7.52 8.19
CA PRO A 38 31.26 -7.09 9.58
C PRO A 38 30.03 -6.37 10.19
N GLU A 39 29.31 -5.54 9.41
CA GLU A 39 28.09 -4.88 9.86
C GLU A 39 26.97 -5.88 10.10
N LEU A 40 26.80 -6.85 9.17
CA LEU A 40 25.84 -7.95 9.32
C LEU A 40 26.11 -8.77 10.60
N ALA A 41 27.36 -9.09 10.89
CA ALA A 41 27.69 -9.84 12.11
C ALA A 41 27.32 -9.06 13.39
N ARG A 42 27.56 -7.74 13.40
CA ARG A 42 27.18 -6.86 14.53
C ARG A 42 25.67 -6.70 14.67
N ALA A 43 24.97 -6.50 13.55
CA ALA A 43 23.53 -6.19 13.56
C ALA A 43 22.66 -7.44 13.76
N SER A 44 23.10 -8.61 13.27
CA SER A 44 22.33 -9.87 13.37
C SER A 44 22.59 -10.65 14.65
N GLY A 45 23.71 -10.40 15.35
CA GLY A 45 24.17 -11.24 16.45
C GLY A 45 24.73 -12.61 16.02
N LEU A 46 24.81 -12.89 14.74
CA LEU A 46 25.34 -14.14 14.19
C LEU A 46 26.89 -14.13 14.22
N GLY A 47 27.49 -15.30 14.41
CA GLY A 47 28.94 -15.46 14.28
C GLY A 47 29.42 -15.19 12.84
N ARG A 48 30.67 -14.69 12.70
CA ARG A 48 31.26 -14.31 11.39
C ARG A 48 31.19 -15.44 10.35
N GLY A 49 31.41 -16.71 10.75
CA GLY A 49 31.32 -17.88 9.87
C GLY A 49 29.89 -18.08 9.37
N ALA A 50 28.90 -17.98 10.24
CA ALA A 50 27.49 -18.08 9.89
C ALA A 50 27.08 -16.96 8.90
N VAL A 51 27.45 -15.71 9.17
CA VAL A 51 27.19 -14.58 8.25
C VAL A 51 27.81 -14.85 6.88
N THR A 52 29.09 -15.26 6.83
CA THR A 52 29.76 -15.55 5.55
C THR A 52 29.00 -16.62 4.78
N GLN A 53 28.59 -17.71 5.43
CA GLN A 53 27.83 -18.78 4.79
C GLN A 53 26.47 -18.30 4.26
N ARG A 54 25.70 -17.47 5.04
CA ARG A 54 24.40 -16.95 4.62
C ARG A 54 24.53 -15.99 3.45
N VAL A 55 25.53 -15.09 3.52
CA VAL A 55 25.82 -14.17 2.40
C VAL A 55 26.18 -14.95 1.14
N THR A 56 27.03 -15.96 1.23
CA THR A 56 27.37 -16.80 0.06
C THR A 56 26.14 -17.48 -0.52
N GLN A 57 25.26 -18.05 0.33
CA GLN A 57 24.00 -18.65 -0.14
C GLN A 57 23.08 -17.67 -0.87
N LEU A 58 22.98 -16.41 -0.38
CA LEU A 58 22.17 -15.37 -1.01
C LEU A 58 22.81 -14.83 -2.29
N LEU A 59 24.13 -14.77 -2.39
CA LEU A 59 24.86 -14.47 -3.62
C LEU A 59 24.67 -15.57 -4.67
N ASP A 60 24.84 -16.84 -4.27
CA ASP A 60 24.68 -18.00 -5.15
C ASP A 60 23.24 -18.18 -5.65
N SER A 61 22.24 -17.71 -4.87
CA SER A 61 20.84 -17.69 -5.30
C SER A 61 20.52 -16.52 -6.24
N GLY A 62 21.43 -15.58 -6.39
CA GLY A 62 21.23 -14.36 -7.18
C GLY A 62 20.35 -13.29 -6.53
N LEU A 63 19.99 -13.43 -5.25
CA LEU A 63 19.21 -12.40 -4.51
C LEU A 63 20.06 -11.23 -4.05
N LEU A 64 21.33 -11.48 -3.73
CA LEU A 64 22.30 -10.43 -3.41
C LEU A 64 23.35 -10.32 -4.50
N GLU A 65 23.99 -9.19 -4.56
CA GLU A 65 25.17 -8.87 -5.35
C GLU A 65 26.20 -8.11 -4.54
N GLU A 66 27.47 -8.18 -4.93
CA GLU A 66 28.54 -7.36 -4.38
C GLU A 66 28.84 -6.21 -5.34
N SER A 67 28.66 -4.97 -4.88
CA SER A 67 29.03 -3.77 -5.62
C SER A 67 30.45 -3.32 -5.24
N GLU A 68 31.18 -2.72 -6.20
CA GLU A 68 32.56 -2.22 -5.96
C GLU A 68 32.59 -0.83 -5.28
N LEU A 69 31.45 -0.25 -4.88
CA LEU A 69 31.30 1.16 -4.51
C LEU A 69 31.27 1.40 -2.97
N GLY A 70 32.16 0.78 -2.22
CA GLY A 70 32.37 1.15 -0.82
C GLY A 70 33.22 2.43 -0.68
N ARG A 71 32.85 3.32 0.26
CA ARG A 71 33.71 4.48 0.61
C ARG A 71 35.04 3.99 1.17
N SER A 72 36.15 4.33 0.46
CA SER A 72 37.50 4.02 0.93
C SER A 72 37.84 4.85 2.18
N THR A 73 38.19 4.17 3.26
CA THR A 73 38.76 4.78 4.47
C THR A 73 40.27 4.56 4.58
N GLY A 74 40.99 4.45 3.42
CA GLY A 74 42.44 4.29 3.39
C GLY A 74 42.95 2.89 3.07
N GLY A 75 42.21 2.13 2.26
CA GLY A 75 42.58 0.82 1.73
C GLY A 75 41.74 0.47 0.50
N ARG A 76 41.83 -0.80 0.00
CA ARG A 76 40.92 -1.27 -1.05
C ARG A 76 39.48 -1.12 -0.55
N PRO A 77 38.57 -0.41 -1.30
CA PRO A 77 37.20 -0.22 -0.88
C PRO A 77 36.53 -1.54 -0.51
N PRO A 78 35.84 -1.63 0.62
CA PRO A 78 35.09 -2.85 0.94
C PRO A 78 33.97 -3.05 -0.08
N ARG A 79 33.78 -4.28 -0.51
CA ARG A 79 32.63 -4.62 -1.37
C ARG A 79 31.35 -4.51 -0.55
N GLU A 80 30.42 -3.71 -1.03
CA GLU A 80 29.10 -3.55 -0.39
C GLU A 80 28.12 -4.59 -0.94
N LEU A 81 27.34 -5.17 -0.02
CA LEU A 81 26.26 -6.07 -0.32
C LEU A 81 24.98 -5.27 -0.62
N ALA A 82 24.33 -5.61 -1.71
CA ALA A 82 23.03 -5.05 -2.09
C ALA A 82 22.07 -6.16 -2.55
N VAL A 83 20.78 -5.88 -2.50
CA VAL A 83 19.79 -6.71 -3.20
C VAL A 83 20.01 -6.55 -4.69
N ARG A 84 20.09 -7.69 -5.41
CA ARG A 84 20.16 -7.65 -6.88
C ARG A 84 18.82 -7.25 -7.47
N ALA A 85 18.68 -5.95 -7.71
CA ALA A 85 17.41 -5.32 -8.11
C ALA A 85 16.76 -6.02 -9.32
N GLN A 86 17.58 -6.37 -10.31
CA GLN A 86 17.12 -6.96 -11.58
C GLN A 86 16.99 -8.49 -11.58
N ALA A 87 17.13 -9.16 -10.42
CA ALA A 87 16.96 -10.60 -10.33
C ALA A 87 15.51 -11.06 -10.61
N GLY A 88 14.55 -10.17 -10.43
CA GLY A 88 13.14 -10.43 -10.70
C GLY A 88 12.32 -9.14 -10.74
N LEU A 89 11.06 -9.28 -11.13
CA LEU A 89 10.07 -8.21 -11.20
C LEU A 89 8.89 -8.51 -10.28
N VAL A 90 8.27 -7.47 -9.76
CA VAL A 90 6.98 -7.56 -9.07
C VAL A 90 5.96 -6.73 -9.84
N LEU A 91 4.81 -7.35 -10.15
CA LEU A 91 3.67 -6.65 -10.74
C LEU A 91 2.76 -6.12 -9.65
N VAL A 92 2.29 -4.90 -9.80
CA VAL A 92 1.46 -4.24 -8.79
C VAL A 92 0.26 -3.57 -9.44
N ALA A 93 -0.93 -3.73 -8.84
CA ALA A 93 -2.14 -3.02 -9.30
C ALA A 93 -2.98 -2.57 -8.10
N PRO A 94 -2.75 -1.36 -7.58
CA PRO A 94 -3.70 -0.72 -6.67
C PRO A 94 -4.91 -0.23 -7.48
N LEU A 95 -6.11 -0.67 -7.09
CA LEU A 95 -7.37 -0.27 -7.68
C LEU A 95 -8.05 0.77 -6.81
N GLY A 96 -8.53 1.85 -7.41
CA GLY A 96 -9.37 2.85 -6.77
C GLY A 96 -10.84 2.67 -7.13
N ALA A 97 -11.72 3.49 -6.53
CA ALA A 97 -13.14 3.50 -6.89
C ALA A 97 -13.37 3.92 -8.36
N THR A 98 -12.54 4.83 -8.88
CA THR A 98 -12.71 5.51 -10.18
C THR A 98 -11.50 5.40 -11.11
N HIS A 99 -10.48 4.65 -10.74
CA HIS A 99 -9.28 4.45 -11.55
C HIS A 99 -8.67 3.08 -11.32
N VAL A 100 -7.92 2.61 -12.30
CA VAL A 100 -7.01 1.47 -12.18
C VAL A 100 -5.59 1.97 -12.38
N ALA A 101 -4.67 1.54 -11.52
CA ALA A 101 -3.25 1.71 -11.73
C ALA A 101 -2.57 0.35 -11.84
N ALA A 102 -1.53 0.28 -12.65
CA ALA A 102 -0.67 -0.90 -12.76
C ALA A 102 0.79 -0.46 -12.82
N GLY A 103 1.69 -1.26 -12.28
CA GLY A 103 3.11 -0.97 -12.27
C GLY A 103 3.97 -2.23 -12.28
N VAL A 104 5.22 -2.05 -12.66
CA VAL A 104 6.29 -3.03 -12.57
C VAL A 104 7.39 -2.46 -11.69
N THR A 105 7.81 -3.20 -10.70
CA THR A 105 8.92 -2.84 -9.82
C THR A 105 10.02 -3.87 -9.87
N ASP A 106 11.22 -3.47 -9.47
CA ASP A 106 12.34 -4.38 -9.20
C ASP A 106 12.24 -5.01 -7.79
N LEU A 107 13.19 -5.87 -7.41
CA LEU A 107 13.21 -6.52 -6.10
C LEU A 107 13.58 -5.59 -4.93
N THR A 108 13.88 -4.32 -5.18
CA THR A 108 14.01 -3.29 -4.14
C THR A 108 12.71 -2.54 -3.89
N GLY A 109 11.67 -2.81 -4.70
CA GLY A 109 10.40 -2.09 -4.68
C GLY A 109 10.41 -0.79 -5.49
N ARG A 110 11.50 -0.49 -6.21
CA ARG A 110 11.60 0.70 -7.05
C ARG A 110 10.74 0.53 -8.31
N LEU A 111 9.90 1.51 -8.58
CA LEU A 111 9.02 1.54 -9.74
C LEU A 111 9.83 1.74 -11.03
N ILE A 112 9.71 0.80 -11.96
CA ILE A 112 10.38 0.81 -13.28
C ILE A 112 9.46 1.43 -14.32
N ALA A 113 8.19 1.02 -14.33
CA ALA A 113 7.17 1.51 -15.24
C ALA A 113 5.80 1.46 -14.59
N HIS A 114 4.94 2.39 -14.91
CA HIS A 114 3.54 2.38 -14.45
C HIS A 114 2.61 3.03 -15.46
N VAL A 115 1.32 2.81 -15.26
CA VAL A 115 0.22 3.44 -15.96
C VAL A 115 -0.93 3.61 -14.98
N GLN A 116 -1.70 4.68 -15.15
CA GLN A 116 -2.95 4.91 -14.44
C GLN A 116 -3.96 5.44 -15.43
N GLU A 117 -5.18 4.92 -15.36
CA GLU A 117 -6.27 5.33 -16.24
C GLU A 117 -7.60 5.38 -15.49
N PRO A 118 -8.56 6.22 -15.93
CA PRO A 118 -9.93 6.22 -15.41
C PRO A 118 -10.59 4.87 -15.66
N TRP A 119 -11.11 4.25 -14.59
CA TRP A 119 -11.85 2.99 -14.66
C TRP A 119 -12.73 2.83 -13.43
N SER A 120 -13.97 2.43 -13.62
CA SER A 120 -14.87 2.22 -12.49
C SER A 120 -14.75 0.82 -11.92
N ILE A 121 -14.49 0.71 -10.62
CA ILE A 121 -14.48 -0.57 -9.91
C ILE A 121 -15.86 -1.26 -9.97
N ALA A 122 -16.94 -0.48 -10.13
CA ALA A 122 -18.30 -0.97 -10.26
C ALA A 122 -18.58 -1.69 -11.60
N ALA A 123 -17.64 -1.65 -12.56
CA ALA A 123 -17.71 -2.48 -13.77
C ALA A 123 -17.66 -3.99 -13.49
N GLY A 124 -17.35 -4.35 -12.23
CA GLY A 124 -17.29 -5.74 -11.78
C GLY A 124 -15.91 -6.37 -11.93
N PRO A 125 -15.66 -7.49 -11.21
CA PRO A 125 -14.33 -8.08 -11.09
C PRO A 125 -13.77 -8.58 -12.42
N ASP A 126 -14.61 -9.15 -13.30
CA ASP A 126 -14.12 -9.72 -14.54
C ASP A 126 -13.61 -8.64 -15.51
N ALA A 127 -14.34 -7.55 -15.68
CA ALA A 127 -13.94 -6.45 -16.55
C ALA A 127 -12.68 -5.76 -16.03
N VAL A 128 -12.64 -5.44 -14.72
CA VAL A 128 -11.51 -4.77 -14.09
C VAL A 128 -10.25 -5.62 -14.13
N LEU A 129 -10.34 -6.89 -13.74
CA LEU A 129 -9.15 -7.77 -13.71
C LEU A 129 -8.67 -8.14 -15.13
N THR A 130 -9.56 -8.22 -16.11
CA THR A 130 -9.13 -8.36 -17.51
C THR A 130 -8.29 -7.17 -17.93
N ARG A 131 -8.72 -5.94 -17.60
CA ARG A 131 -7.92 -4.74 -17.90
C ARG A 131 -6.58 -4.72 -17.17
N VAL A 132 -6.54 -5.12 -15.91
CA VAL A 132 -5.28 -5.28 -15.15
C VAL A 132 -4.33 -6.26 -15.84
N GLU A 133 -4.85 -7.40 -16.30
CA GLU A 133 -4.05 -8.41 -17.03
C GLU A 133 -3.49 -7.86 -18.35
N GLU A 134 -4.24 -7.02 -19.05
CA GLU A 134 -3.79 -6.33 -20.26
C GLU A 134 -2.70 -5.32 -19.95
N LEU A 135 -2.92 -4.46 -18.94
CA LEU A 135 -1.94 -3.48 -18.50
C LEU A 135 -0.61 -4.12 -18.07
N PHE A 136 -0.65 -5.24 -17.36
CA PHE A 136 0.56 -5.98 -17.01
C PHE A 136 1.32 -6.47 -18.25
N ARG A 137 0.63 -7.01 -19.27
CA ARG A 137 1.27 -7.44 -20.52
C ARG A 137 1.86 -6.26 -21.29
N GLU A 138 1.12 -5.14 -21.38
CA GLU A 138 1.59 -3.90 -22.01
C GLU A 138 2.84 -3.36 -21.32
N LEU A 139 2.87 -3.34 -19.98
CA LEU A 139 4.02 -2.88 -19.22
C LEU A 139 5.25 -3.81 -19.39
N LEU A 140 5.05 -5.12 -19.31
CA LEU A 140 6.12 -6.11 -19.50
C LEU A 140 6.70 -6.09 -20.93
N ALA A 141 5.93 -5.64 -21.91
CA ALA A 141 6.37 -5.53 -23.31
C ALA A 141 7.23 -4.27 -23.57
N ARG A 142 7.29 -3.30 -22.66
CA ARG A 142 8.06 -2.06 -22.82
C ARG A 142 9.56 -2.35 -22.82
N ASP A 143 10.33 -1.69 -23.67
CA ASP A 143 11.80 -1.83 -23.76
C ASP A 143 12.50 -1.33 -22.48
N THR A 144 11.87 -0.45 -21.71
CA THR A 144 12.39 0.05 -20.42
C THR A 144 12.31 -0.96 -19.29
N VAL A 145 11.52 -2.04 -19.46
CA VAL A 145 11.36 -3.10 -18.45
C VAL A 145 12.31 -4.26 -18.74
N PRO A 146 13.20 -4.61 -17.79
CA PRO A 146 14.14 -5.71 -17.97
C PRO A 146 13.43 -7.04 -18.25
N ARG A 147 14.05 -7.89 -19.06
CA ARG A 147 13.59 -9.28 -19.28
C ARG A 147 14.01 -10.14 -18.10
N ALA A 148 13.21 -10.16 -17.04
CA ALA A 148 13.45 -10.93 -15.84
C ALA A 148 12.17 -11.67 -15.42
N PRO A 149 12.27 -12.76 -14.63
CA PRO A 149 11.10 -13.49 -14.15
C PRO A 149 10.24 -12.61 -13.23
N VAL A 150 8.91 -12.77 -13.32
CA VAL A 150 7.98 -12.18 -12.36
C VAL A 150 7.99 -12.99 -11.09
N TYR A 151 8.25 -12.36 -9.95
CA TYR A 151 8.32 -13.01 -8.63
C TYR A 151 6.98 -13.08 -7.93
N GLY A 152 6.08 -12.16 -8.22
CA GLY A 152 4.75 -12.15 -7.63
C GLY A 152 3.92 -10.94 -8.04
N ILE A 153 2.66 -10.94 -7.61
CA ILE A 153 1.69 -9.88 -7.91
C ILE A 153 1.11 -9.33 -6.61
N GLY A 154 1.05 -7.99 -6.49
CA GLY A 154 0.38 -7.28 -5.41
C GLY A 154 -0.84 -6.51 -5.92
N ILE A 155 -2.01 -6.77 -5.34
CA ILE A 155 -3.27 -6.12 -5.70
C ILE A 155 -3.80 -5.34 -4.51
N GLY A 156 -4.22 -4.10 -4.75
CA GLY A 156 -4.97 -3.28 -3.78
C GLY A 156 -6.42 -3.15 -4.18
N LEU A 157 -7.35 -3.30 -3.25
CA LEU A 157 -8.79 -3.14 -3.49
C LEU A 157 -9.38 -2.05 -2.59
N PRO A 158 -10.31 -1.21 -3.08
CA PRO A 158 -10.92 -0.15 -2.30
C PRO A 158 -12.09 -0.66 -1.45
N GLY A 159 -11.84 -1.63 -0.59
CA GLY A 159 -12.82 -2.25 0.30
C GLY A 159 -12.19 -3.27 1.24
N PRO A 160 -12.99 -3.89 2.13
CA PRO A 160 -12.50 -4.92 3.05
C PRO A 160 -11.99 -6.16 2.30
N VAL A 161 -10.79 -6.61 2.66
CA VAL A 161 -10.14 -7.81 2.11
C VAL A 161 -9.71 -8.72 3.24
N GLU A 162 -10.11 -9.99 3.21
CA GLU A 162 -9.50 -11.01 4.04
C GLU A 162 -8.12 -11.36 3.47
N PHE A 163 -7.06 -10.86 4.08
CA PHE A 163 -5.69 -10.98 3.56
C PHE A 163 -5.25 -12.43 3.36
N ALA A 164 -5.60 -13.32 4.30
CA ALA A 164 -5.23 -14.74 4.27
C ALA A 164 -5.72 -15.44 2.99
N THR A 165 -6.93 -15.14 2.55
CA THR A 165 -7.55 -15.75 1.36
C THR A 165 -7.37 -14.89 0.10
N GLY A 166 -7.09 -13.58 0.26
CA GLY A 166 -7.07 -12.60 -0.83
C GLY A 166 -8.45 -12.34 -1.43
N THR A 167 -9.48 -12.43 -0.59
CA THR A 167 -10.89 -12.35 -1.02
C THR A 167 -11.53 -11.07 -0.46
N PRO A 168 -12.17 -10.23 -1.28
CA PRO A 168 -12.97 -9.11 -0.79
C PRO A 168 -14.23 -9.62 -0.11
N VAL A 169 -14.62 -8.96 1.01
CA VAL A 169 -15.75 -9.36 1.85
C VAL A 169 -16.73 -8.20 1.93
N ASN A 170 -17.92 -8.40 1.37
CA ASN A 170 -19.04 -7.44 1.37
C ASN A 170 -18.63 -5.97 1.11
N PRO A 171 -17.88 -5.68 0.02
CA PRO A 171 -17.36 -4.34 -0.23
C PRO A 171 -18.48 -3.40 -0.74
N PRO A 172 -18.81 -2.31 -0.02
CA PRO A 172 -20.01 -1.50 -0.29
C PRO A 172 -20.07 -0.82 -1.65
N ILE A 173 -18.91 -0.57 -2.28
CA ILE A 173 -18.79 0.15 -3.55
C ILE A 173 -18.41 -0.73 -4.74
N MET A 174 -18.32 -2.05 -4.53
CA MET A 174 -17.77 -3.00 -5.49
C MET A 174 -18.80 -4.11 -5.82
N PRO A 175 -19.82 -3.85 -6.65
CA PRO A 175 -20.83 -4.86 -7.00
C PRO A 175 -20.20 -6.07 -7.69
N GLY A 176 -20.57 -7.28 -7.24
CA GLY A 176 -20.06 -8.54 -7.78
C GLY A 176 -18.69 -8.98 -7.28
N TRP A 177 -18.04 -8.21 -6.38
CA TRP A 177 -16.74 -8.57 -5.83
C TRP A 177 -16.80 -9.42 -4.56
N ASP A 178 -17.94 -9.46 -3.87
CA ASP A 178 -18.08 -10.25 -2.64
C ASP A 178 -17.75 -11.72 -2.89
N GLY A 179 -16.78 -12.26 -2.14
CA GLY A 179 -16.32 -13.63 -2.29
C GLY A 179 -15.53 -13.92 -3.58
N TYR A 180 -15.23 -12.91 -4.42
CA TYR A 180 -14.53 -13.15 -5.68
C TYR A 180 -13.07 -13.57 -5.45
N ARG A 181 -12.63 -14.62 -6.12
CA ARG A 181 -11.31 -15.25 -5.93
C ARG A 181 -10.23 -14.55 -6.76
N VAL A 182 -9.89 -13.31 -6.39
CA VAL A 182 -8.90 -12.48 -7.11
C VAL A 182 -7.54 -13.18 -7.22
N ARG A 183 -7.04 -13.70 -6.10
CA ARG A 183 -5.76 -14.44 -6.05
C ARG A 183 -5.75 -15.59 -7.04
N ALA A 184 -6.75 -16.47 -7.00
CA ALA A 184 -6.80 -17.66 -7.84
C ALA A 184 -6.84 -17.34 -9.33
N ARG A 185 -7.57 -16.28 -9.73
CA ARG A 185 -7.64 -15.83 -11.12
C ARG A 185 -6.26 -15.41 -11.64
N LEU A 186 -5.59 -14.50 -10.95
CA LEU A 186 -4.32 -13.96 -11.40
C LEU A 186 -3.17 -14.98 -11.28
N ALA A 187 -3.16 -15.80 -10.22
CA ALA A 187 -2.22 -16.90 -10.05
C ALA A 187 -2.31 -17.89 -11.21
N LYS A 188 -3.52 -18.27 -11.62
CA LYS A 188 -3.73 -19.14 -12.79
C LYS A 188 -3.23 -18.50 -14.10
N ARG A 189 -3.31 -17.18 -14.22
CA ARG A 189 -2.95 -16.46 -15.46
C ARG A 189 -1.46 -16.23 -15.61
N PHE A 190 -0.74 -15.96 -14.49
CA PHE A 190 0.66 -15.57 -14.51
C PHE A 190 1.60 -16.60 -13.91
N ASP A 191 1.06 -17.68 -13.32
CA ASP A 191 1.81 -18.76 -12.66
C ASP A 191 2.81 -18.25 -11.59
N VAL A 192 2.36 -17.27 -10.79
CA VAL A 192 3.13 -16.65 -9.71
C VAL A 192 2.26 -16.43 -8.47
N PRO A 193 2.85 -16.31 -7.27
CA PRO A 193 2.09 -15.99 -6.07
C PRO A 193 1.47 -14.59 -6.13
N VAL A 194 0.24 -14.46 -5.61
CA VAL A 194 -0.55 -13.23 -5.65
C VAL A 194 -1.04 -12.88 -4.25
N TRP A 195 -0.76 -11.66 -3.79
CA TRP A 195 -1.29 -11.11 -2.55
C TRP A 195 -2.27 -9.98 -2.83
N VAL A 196 -3.34 -9.96 -2.05
CA VAL A 196 -4.41 -8.97 -2.19
C VAL A 196 -4.65 -8.33 -0.83
N ASP A 197 -4.69 -7.00 -0.76
CA ASP A 197 -4.93 -6.25 0.47
C ASP A 197 -5.83 -5.05 0.19
N ASN A 198 -6.26 -4.37 1.23
CA ASN A 198 -6.94 -3.09 1.12
C ASN A 198 -5.98 -2.01 0.56
N ASP A 199 -6.49 -1.11 -0.27
CA ASP A 199 -5.69 -0.06 -0.92
C ASP A 199 -5.06 0.92 0.09
N VAL A 200 -5.74 1.24 1.20
CA VAL A 200 -5.21 2.14 2.24
C VAL A 200 -4.10 1.45 3.04
N ASN A 201 -4.19 0.15 3.27
CA ASN A 201 -3.11 -0.64 3.84
C ASN A 201 -1.84 -0.56 2.97
N LEU A 202 -1.99 -0.65 1.66
CA LEU A 202 -0.86 -0.50 0.73
C LEU A 202 -0.30 0.91 0.75
N MET A 203 -1.15 1.96 0.81
CA MET A 203 -0.69 3.33 0.94
C MET A 203 0.13 3.54 2.21
N ALA A 204 -0.33 3.02 3.35
CA ALA A 204 0.41 3.07 4.61
C ALA A 204 1.77 2.35 4.52
N LEU A 205 1.80 1.17 3.88
CA LEU A 205 3.02 0.40 3.68
C LEU A 205 4.00 1.13 2.73
N GLY A 206 3.50 1.77 1.69
CA GLY A 206 4.31 2.59 0.78
C GLY A 206 4.99 3.74 1.51
N GLU A 207 4.25 4.47 2.34
CA GLU A 207 4.80 5.54 3.17
C GLU A 207 5.82 5.03 4.20
N LEU A 208 5.58 3.87 4.78
CA LEU A 208 6.54 3.24 5.71
C LEU A 208 7.84 2.84 5.02
N ARG A 209 7.79 2.36 3.79
CA ARG A 209 8.96 1.81 3.10
C ARG A 209 9.72 2.84 2.27
N THR A 210 9.03 3.81 1.68
CA THR A 210 9.62 4.74 0.71
C THR A 210 9.24 6.21 0.93
N GLY A 211 8.31 6.49 1.85
CA GLY A 211 7.75 7.82 2.06
C GLY A 211 8.15 8.45 3.40
N ALA A 212 7.25 9.28 3.92
CA ALA A 212 7.45 10.11 5.11
C ALA A 212 7.48 9.32 6.44
N ALA A 213 7.05 8.05 6.44
CA ALA A 213 6.97 7.22 7.63
C ALA A 213 8.17 6.28 7.84
N GLN A 214 9.25 6.38 7.04
CA GLN A 214 10.39 5.44 7.08
C GLN A 214 11.08 5.35 8.46
N ALA A 215 11.10 6.43 9.22
CA ALA A 215 11.72 6.46 10.55
C ALA A 215 10.73 6.18 11.70
N GLU A 216 9.45 5.98 11.36
CA GLU A 216 8.38 5.88 12.34
C GLU A 216 8.02 4.42 12.64
N ARG A 217 7.59 4.16 13.87
CA ARG A 217 7.15 2.83 14.29
C ARG A 217 5.64 2.72 14.42
N ASN A 218 4.97 3.81 14.82
CA ASN A 218 3.53 3.84 15.02
C ASN A 218 2.93 4.99 14.20
N VAL A 219 2.21 4.64 13.14
CA VAL A 219 1.66 5.58 12.15
C VAL A 219 0.21 5.26 11.90
N VAL A 220 -0.59 6.28 11.73
CA VAL A 220 -1.93 6.19 11.16
C VAL A 220 -1.92 6.91 9.81
N TYR A 221 -2.14 6.18 8.74
CA TYR A 221 -2.39 6.75 7.41
C TYR A 221 -3.89 6.87 7.20
N VAL A 222 -4.41 8.04 6.87
CA VAL A 222 -5.83 8.28 6.61
C VAL A 222 -6.01 8.69 5.16
N LYS A 223 -6.71 7.88 4.38
CA LYS A 223 -7.14 8.22 3.03
C LYS A 223 -8.48 8.94 3.08
N ILE A 224 -8.55 10.14 2.50
CA ILE A 224 -9.78 10.90 2.26
C ILE A 224 -9.92 11.02 0.74
N GLY A 225 -10.63 10.09 0.14
CA GLY A 225 -10.93 10.01 -1.29
C GLY A 225 -12.43 9.99 -1.51
N THR A 226 -12.94 9.20 -2.47
CA THR A 226 -14.38 8.92 -2.62
C THR A 226 -14.97 8.43 -1.30
N GLY A 227 -14.28 7.49 -0.65
CA GLY A 227 -14.54 7.03 0.71
C GLY A 227 -13.43 7.45 1.68
N ILE A 228 -13.53 6.97 2.94
CA ILE A 228 -12.55 7.20 4.01
C ILE A 228 -12.11 5.86 4.59
N GLY A 229 -10.79 5.67 4.72
CA GLY A 229 -10.21 4.51 5.38
C GLY A 229 -8.90 4.87 6.06
N ALA A 230 -8.39 4.00 6.92
CA ALA A 230 -7.08 4.13 7.54
C ALA A 230 -6.23 2.88 7.36
N GLY A 231 -4.91 3.07 7.30
CA GLY A 231 -3.92 2.01 7.41
C GLY A 231 -3.10 2.22 8.68
N LEU A 232 -2.94 1.18 9.47
CA LEU A 232 -2.30 1.26 10.77
C LEU A 232 -0.92 0.60 10.73
N ILE A 233 0.12 1.33 11.13
CA ILE A 233 1.46 0.79 11.35
C ILE A 233 1.71 0.71 12.85
N SER A 234 1.95 -0.48 13.36
CA SER A 234 2.29 -0.74 14.75
C SER A 234 3.65 -1.42 14.83
N ASP A 235 4.55 -0.83 15.60
CA ASP A 235 5.92 -1.33 15.77
C ASP A 235 6.67 -1.55 14.43
N GLY A 236 6.47 -0.65 13.47
CA GLY A 236 7.10 -0.71 12.14
C GLY A 236 6.53 -1.79 11.22
N ARG A 237 5.35 -2.31 11.50
CA ARG A 237 4.65 -3.32 10.71
C ARG A 237 3.20 -2.93 10.46
N LEU A 238 2.70 -3.28 9.29
CA LEU A 238 1.29 -3.08 8.96
C LEU A 238 0.40 -3.95 9.87
N HIS A 239 -0.53 -3.29 10.58
CA HIS A 239 -1.51 -3.94 11.45
C HIS A 239 -2.84 -4.13 10.72
N ARG A 240 -3.12 -5.35 10.31
CA ARG A 240 -4.36 -5.72 9.60
C ARG A 240 -5.51 -6.13 10.51
N GLY A 241 -5.24 -6.34 11.82
CA GLY A 241 -6.20 -6.96 12.73
C GLY A 241 -6.41 -8.45 12.45
N ALA A 242 -7.40 -9.04 13.09
CA ALA A 242 -7.65 -10.49 13.05
C ALA A 242 -8.05 -11.00 11.64
N LYS A 243 -8.75 -10.19 10.85
CA LYS A 243 -9.34 -10.59 9.56
C LYS A 243 -9.08 -9.60 8.41
N GLY A 244 -8.21 -8.59 8.61
CA GLY A 244 -7.91 -7.60 7.59
C GLY A 244 -8.74 -6.31 7.65
N ALA A 245 -9.63 -6.18 8.64
CA ALA A 245 -10.54 -5.03 8.75
C ALA A 245 -10.03 -3.88 9.65
N ALA A 246 -8.80 -3.97 10.18
CA ALA A 246 -8.25 -2.87 10.96
C ALA A 246 -8.08 -1.63 10.09
N GLY A 247 -8.58 -0.48 10.58
CA GLY A 247 -8.53 0.78 9.83
C GLY A 247 -9.81 1.14 9.06
N ASP A 248 -10.87 0.35 9.14
CA ASP A 248 -12.18 0.67 8.55
C ASP A 248 -12.92 1.74 9.36
N ILE A 249 -12.32 2.94 9.44
CA ILE A 249 -12.86 4.09 10.18
C ILE A 249 -13.98 4.81 9.44
N GLY A 250 -14.08 4.63 8.13
CA GLY A 250 -15.10 5.25 7.30
C GLY A 250 -16.52 4.83 7.68
N HIS A 251 -16.67 3.62 8.22
CA HIS A 251 -17.95 3.08 8.67
C HIS A 251 -18.19 3.23 10.18
N ALA A 252 -17.30 3.92 10.91
CA ALA A 252 -17.58 4.36 12.27
C ALA A 252 -18.72 5.39 12.26
N THR A 253 -19.72 5.19 13.11
CA THR A 253 -20.84 6.11 13.25
C THR A 253 -20.40 7.36 14.02
N VAL A 254 -20.53 8.53 13.41
CA VAL A 254 -20.14 9.83 14.00
C VAL A 254 -21.34 10.75 14.26
N ASP A 255 -22.45 10.55 13.56
CA ASP A 255 -23.67 11.34 13.77
C ASP A 255 -24.93 10.59 13.30
N VAL A 256 -25.55 9.86 14.23
CA VAL A 256 -26.82 9.14 13.97
C VAL A 256 -27.96 10.12 13.67
N ALA A 257 -27.95 11.31 14.30
CA ALA A 257 -29.02 12.30 14.15
C ALA A 257 -29.07 12.91 12.74
N SER A 258 -27.99 12.77 11.95
CA SER A 258 -27.97 13.24 10.57
C SER A 258 -29.00 12.53 9.67
N GLY A 259 -29.42 11.31 10.03
CA GLY A 259 -30.31 10.47 9.21
C GLY A 259 -29.70 9.99 7.89
N VAL A 260 -28.44 10.33 7.59
CA VAL A 260 -27.76 9.95 6.32
C VAL A 260 -27.41 8.47 6.32
N VAL A 261 -28.02 7.73 5.40
CA VAL A 261 -27.75 6.30 5.22
C VAL A 261 -26.44 6.11 4.43
N CYS A 262 -25.53 5.33 4.97
CA CYS A 262 -24.28 4.93 4.32
C CYS A 262 -24.52 3.77 3.33
N ARG A 263 -23.64 3.63 2.34
CA ARG A 263 -23.67 2.48 1.40
C ARG A 263 -23.50 1.12 2.11
N CYS A 264 -22.90 1.09 3.30
CA CYS A 264 -22.81 -0.12 4.11
C CYS A 264 -24.13 -0.51 4.83
N GLY A 265 -25.18 0.31 4.71
CA GLY A 265 -26.49 0.13 5.33
C GLY A 265 -26.67 0.82 6.68
N ASN A 266 -25.60 1.28 7.33
CA ASN A 266 -25.66 2.00 8.61
C ASN A 266 -25.99 3.49 8.41
N VAL A 267 -26.43 4.16 9.49
CA VAL A 267 -26.75 5.60 9.51
C VAL A 267 -25.62 6.39 10.17
N GLY A 268 -25.26 7.52 9.60
CA GLY A 268 -24.34 8.48 10.22
C GLY A 268 -22.86 8.07 10.21
N CYS A 269 -22.44 7.21 9.27
CA CYS A 269 -21.04 6.84 9.09
C CYS A 269 -20.18 8.04 8.69
N LEU A 270 -18.92 8.07 9.14
CA LEU A 270 -17.95 9.12 8.79
C LEU A 270 -17.84 9.33 7.27
N GLU A 271 -17.69 8.25 6.50
CA GLU A 271 -17.60 8.32 5.04
C GLU A 271 -18.81 8.99 4.40
N ALA A 272 -20.03 8.64 4.85
CA ALA A 272 -21.27 9.17 4.32
C ALA A 272 -21.48 10.67 4.60
N LEU A 273 -20.76 11.21 5.60
CA LEU A 273 -20.87 12.61 6.04
C LEU A 273 -19.66 13.48 5.66
N ALA A 274 -18.47 12.87 5.46
CA ALA A 274 -17.23 13.60 5.30
C ALA A 274 -16.36 13.12 4.13
N GLY A 275 -16.69 12.01 3.47
CA GLY A 275 -15.97 11.50 2.30
C GLY A 275 -16.19 12.34 1.04
N GLY A 276 -15.41 12.08 -0.01
CA GLY A 276 -15.52 12.79 -1.28
C GLY A 276 -16.89 12.66 -1.93
N ALA A 277 -17.57 11.52 -1.76
CA ALA A 277 -18.94 11.35 -2.23
C ALA A 277 -19.94 12.24 -1.49
N ALA A 278 -19.73 12.46 -0.19
CA ALA A 278 -20.52 13.40 0.61
C ALA A 278 -20.30 14.85 0.15
N LEU A 279 -19.04 15.25 -0.06
CA LEU A 279 -18.70 16.57 -0.59
C LEU A 279 -19.32 16.82 -1.97
N SER A 280 -19.27 15.83 -2.85
CA SER A 280 -19.90 15.92 -4.18
C SER A 280 -21.43 16.10 -4.09
N ARG A 281 -22.08 15.32 -3.25
CA ARG A 281 -23.53 15.40 -2.99
C ARG A 281 -23.91 16.79 -2.42
N ASP A 282 -23.24 17.22 -1.36
CA ASP A 282 -23.54 18.45 -0.64
C ASP A 282 -23.19 19.69 -1.48
N GLY A 283 -22.12 19.63 -2.29
CA GLY A 283 -21.76 20.63 -3.29
C GLY A 283 -22.80 20.74 -4.40
N THR A 284 -23.32 19.61 -4.89
CA THR A 284 -24.41 19.60 -5.89
C THR A 284 -25.69 20.23 -5.32
N THR A 285 -26.04 19.91 -4.08
CA THR A 285 -27.17 20.50 -3.38
C THR A 285 -26.99 22.03 -3.26
N ALA A 286 -25.81 22.49 -2.84
CA ALA A 286 -25.51 23.92 -2.73
C ALA A 286 -25.61 24.67 -4.08
N ALA A 287 -25.15 24.03 -5.16
CA ALA A 287 -25.26 24.57 -6.51
C ALA A 287 -26.73 24.68 -6.97
N THR A 288 -27.53 23.64 -6.77
CA THR A 288 -28.94 23.60 -7.19
C THR A 288 -29.79 24.55 -6.40
N GLU A 289 -29.50 24.78 -5.12
CA GLU A 289 -30.17 25.78 -4.24
C GLU A 289 -29.68 27.22 -4.46
N GLY A 290 -28.68 27.42 -5.35
CA GLY A 290 -28.16 28.75 -5.66
C GLY A 290 -27.27 29.36 -4.54
N ARG A 291 -26.81 28.53 -3.58
CA ARG A 291 -25.96 28.99 -2.46
C ARG A 291 -24.49 29.20 -2.85
N SER A 292 -24.04 28.55 -3.92
CA SER A 292 -22.69 28.66 -4.47
C SER A 292 -22.76 28.96 -5.97
N PRO A 293 -22.54 30.20 -6.40
CA PRO A 293 -22.47 30.56 -7.82
C PRO A 293 -21.33 29.86 -8.54
N TYR A 294 -20.20 29.62 -7.88
CA TYR A 294 -19.07 28.90 -8.46
C TYR A 294 -19.44 27.44 -8.78
N LEU A 295 -19.96 26.70 -7.80
CA LEU A 295 -20.39 25.31 -8.01
C LEU A 295 -21.55 25.21 -8.98
N ARG A 296 -22.41 26.21 -9.05
CA ARG A 296 -23.49 26.28 -10.05
C ARG A 296 -22.90 26.33 -11.46
N ALA A 297 -21.92 27.20 -11.71
CA ALA A 297 -21.26 27.30 -13.00
C ALA A 297 -20.57 25.99 -13.40
N VAL A 298 -19.93 25.29 -12.44
CA VAL A 298 -19.34 23.96 -12.66
C VAL A 298 -20.41 22.94 -13.03
N LEU A 299 -21.54 22.90 -12.30
CA LEU A 299 -22.64 21.99 -12.58
C LEU A 299 -23.22 22.20 -13.98
N ASP A 300 -23.42 23.48 -14.37
CA ASP A 300 -23.95 23.82 -15.69
C ASP A 300 -22.99 23.45 -16.83
N ALA A 301 -21.68 23.53 -16.59
CA ALA A 301 -20.66 23.21 -17.59
C ALA A 301 -20.36 21.71 -17.71
N GLN A 302 -20.35 20.97 -16.59
CA GLN A 302 -19.88 19.58 -16.55
C GLN A 302 -21.00 18.56 -16.27
N GLY A 303 -22.19 19.01 -15.86
CA GLY A 303 -23.33 18.14 -15.50
C GLY A 303 -23.20 17.42 -14.16
N GLN A 304 -22.05 17.59 -13.47
CA GLN A 304 -21.77 16.96 -12.18
C GLN A 304 -20.76 17.80 -11.37
N ILE A 305 -20.72 17.59 -10.07
CA ILE A 305 -19.74 18.18 -9.16
C ILE A 305 -18.98 17.05 -8.46
N GLY A 306 -17.64 17.07 -8.55
CA GLY A 306 -16.75 16.20 -7.80
C GLY A 306 -16.23 16.88 -6.52
N ALA A 307 -15.61 16.11 -5.63
CA ALA A 307 -14.94 16.68 -4.44
C ALA A 307 -13.80 17.64 -4.81
N SER A 308 -13.13 17.44 -5.94
CA SER A 308 -12.12 18.35 -6.50
C SER A 308 -12.69 19.72 -6.85
N ASP A 309 -13.93 19.75 -7.36
CA ASP A 309 -14.58 21.02 -7.71
C ASP A 309 -14.97 21.82 -6.46
N VAL A 310 -15.41 21.11 -5.40
CA VAL A 310 -15.63 21.73 -4.08
C VAL A 310 -14.33 22.31 -3.53
N ALA A 311 -13.23 21.60 -3.66
CA ALA A 311 -11.92 22.07 -3.23
C ALA A 311 -11.44 23.28 -4.03
N ALA A 312 -11.62 23.26 -5.36
CA ALA A 312 -11.31 24.39 -6.24
C ALA A 312 -12.18 25.62 -5.90
N ALA A 313 -13.48 25.43 -5.68
CA ALA A 313 -14.38 26.51 -5.25
C ALA A 313 -13.89 27.17 -3.95
N ALA A 314 -13.51 26.37 -2.96
CA ALA A 314 -12.96 26.88 -1.70
C ALA A 314 -11.66 27.69 -1.90
N GLN A 315 -10.77 27.25 -2.79
CA GLN A 315 -9.55 27.99 -3.15
C GLN A 315 -9.85 29.34 -3.81
N HIS A 316 -10.99 29.45 -4.50
CA HIS A 316 -11.47 30.71 -5.09
C HIS A 316 -12.33 31.56 -4.10
N GLY A 317 -12.38 31.17 -2.84
CA GLY A 317 -13.05 31.93 -1.78
C GLY A 317 -14.57 31.68 -1.69
N ASP A 318 -15.10 30.62 -2.31
CA ASP A 318 -16.50 30.24 -2.14
C ASP A 318 -16.76 29.81 -0.70
N THR A 319 -17.61 30.55 0.00
CA THR A 319 -17.88 30.38 1.44
C THR A 319 -18.54 29.03 1.74
N VAL A 320 -19.45 28.61 0.88
CA VAL A 320 -20.16 27.32 1.05
C VAL A 320 -19.19 26.15 0.89
N ALA A 321 -18.31 26.21 -0.11
CA ALA A 321 -17.28 25.19 -0.30
C ALA A 321 -16.28 25.12 0.87
N LEU A 322 -15.90 26.29 1.43
CA LEU A 322 -15.08 26.38 2.65
C LEU A 322 -15.78 25.75 3.86
N GLU A 323 -17.07 25.98 4.04
CA GLU A 323 -17.87 25.38 5.12
C GLU A 323 -17.95 23.84 4.97
N LEU A 324 -18.19 23.35 3.76
CA LEU A 324 -18.24 21.91 3.47
C LEU A 324 -16.91 21.21 3.79
N LEU A 325 -15.77 21.79 3.35
CA LEU A 325 -14.45 21.25 3.64
C LEU A 325 -14.10 21.32 5.12
N THR A 326 -14.43 22.43 5.80
CA THR A 326 -14.18 22.59 7.24
C THR A 326 -14.98 21.57 8.05
N ARG A 327 -16.26 21.39 7.71
CA ARG A 327 -17.11 20.36 8.35
C ARG A 327 -16.55 18.96 8.13
N SER A 328 -16.17 18.61 6.90
CA SER A 328 -15.55 17.33 6.58
C SER A 328 -14.28 17.14 7.41
N GLY A 329 -13.36 18.12 7.39
CA GLY A 329 -12.12 18.07 8.15
C GLY A 329 -12.34 17.92 9.66
N ARG A 330 -13.35 18.60 10.22
CA ARG A 330 -13.71 18.48 11.64
C ARG A 330 -14.17 17.06 11.99
N LEU A 331 -15.08 16.46 11.22
CA LEU A 331 -15.57 15.09 11.45
C LEU A 331 -14.46 14.05 11.35
N VAL A 332 -13.61 14.17 10.33
CA VAL A 332 -12.42 13.32 10.19
C VAL A 332 -11.49 13.51 11.38
N GLY A 333 -11.21 14.76 11.76
CA GLY A 333 -10.32 15.09 12.88
C GLY A 333 -10.83 14.57 14.23
N GLU A 334 -12.12 14.58 14.49
CA GLU A 334 -12.73 14.00 15.68
C GLU A 334 -12.52 12.48 15.75
N THR A 335 -12.66 11.78 14.61
CA THR A 335 -12.37 10.35 14.51
C THR A 335 -10.88 10.07 14.67
N VAL A 336 -10.01 10.88 14.03
CA VAL A 336 -8.55 10.77 14.17
C VAL A 336 -8.11 11.03 15.61
N ALA A 337 -8.74 11.98 16.34
CA ALA A 337 -8.46 12.20 17.76
C ALA A 337 -8.74 10.95 18.62
N THR A 338 -9.80 10.21 18.29
CA THR A 338 -10.07 8.91 18.95
C THR A 338 -8.92 7.92 18.69
N LEU A 339 -8.44 7.82 17.45
CA LEU A 339 -7.29 6.97 17.11
C LEU A 339 -6.01 7.45 17.82
N VAL A 340 -5.77 8.74 17.89
CA VAL A 340 -4.60 9.32 18.59
C VAL A 340 -4.62 8.94 20.06
N ASN A 341 -5.77 9.06 20.73
CA ASN A 341 -5.89 8.68 22.15
C ASN A 341 -5.80 7.18 22.39
N PHE A 342 -6.27 6.35 21.44
CA PHE A 342 -6.32 4.89 21.57
C PHE A 342 -5.02 4.22 21.11
N PHE A 343 -4.46 4.64 19.98
CA PHE A 343 -3.33 3.99 19.32
C PHE A 343 -1.99 4.69 19.61
N ASN A 344 -2.03 5.98 19.97
CA ASN A 344 -0.87 6.83 20.27
C ASN A 344 0.21 6.81 19.17
N PRO A 345 -0.10 7.20 17.93
CA PRO A 345 0.87 7.27 16.85
C PRO A 345 1.83 8.45 17.03
N SER A 346 3.04 8.34 16.49
CA SER A 346 3.99 9.47 16.35
C SER A 346 3.69 10.34 15.11
N LEU A 347 3.01 9.74 14.12
CA LEU A 347 2.70 10.39 12.85
C LEU A 347 1.29 9.99 12.36
N VAL A 348 0.51 10.98 11.96
CA VAL A 348 -0.70 10.83 11.16
C VAL A 348 -0.41 11.37 9.77
N LEU A 349 -0.55 10.55 8.73
CA LEU A 349 -0.44 10.95 7.34
C LEU A 349 -1.82 11.02 6.68
N LEU A 350 -2.10 12.11 5.99
CA LEU A 350 -3.35 12.32 5.26
C LEU A 350 -3.09 12.19 3.76
N GLY A 351 -3.81 11.29 3.11
CA GLY A 351 -3.75 11.08 1.67
C GLY A 351 -5.12 11.01 1.02
N GLY A 352 -5.12 10.77 -0.30
CA GLY A 352 -6.34 10.78 -1.11
C GLY A 352 -6.68 12.18 -1.66
N GLY A 353 -7.47 12.21 -2.73
CA GLY A 353 -7.71 13.43 -3.50
C GLY A 353 -8.30 14.59 -2.68
N VAL A 354 -9.13 14.31 -1.68
CA VAL A 354 -9.74 15.35 -0.82
C VAL A 354 -8.69 15.92 0.15
N ALA A 355 -7.84 15.08 0.75
CA ALA A 355 -6.80 15.54 1.68
C ALA A 355 -5.76 16.44 0.99
N LEU A 356 -5.51 16.20 -0.31
CA LEU A 356 -4.52 16.94 -1.10
C LEU A 356 -5.10 18.23 -1.72
N ALA A 357 -6.41 18.41 -1.67
CA ALA A 357 -7.11 19.50 -2.37
C ALA A 357 -6.97 20.90 -1.74
N GLY A 358 -6.32 21.06 -0.57
CA GLY A 358 -6.10 22.36 0.03
C GLY A 358 -5.79 22.32 1.53
N ASP A 359 -5.38 23.46 2.09
CA ASP A 359 -4.97 23.57 3.50
C ASP A 359 -6.13 23.55 4.48
N VAL A 360 -7.33 23.88 4.02
CA VAL A 360 -8.54 24.02 4.87
C VAL A 360 -8.84 22.72 5.62
N ILE A 361 -8.85 21.58 4.91
CA ILE A 361 -9.16 20.30 5.53
C ILE A 361 -8.08 19.84 6.52
N LEU A 362 -6.80 20.05 6.18
CA LEU A 362 -5.69 19.75 7.09
C LEU A 362 -5.75 20.59 8.36
N ALA A 363 -6.02 21.89 8.23
CA ALA A 363 -6.16 22.80 9.38
C ALA A 363 -7.32 22.37 10.29
N ALA A 364 -8.48 22.04 9.72
CA ALA A 364 -9.65 21.58 10.47
C ALA A 364 -9.39 20.24 11.20
N ILE A 365 -8.70 19.30 10.55
CA ILE A 365 -8.30 18.03 11.16
C ILE A 365 -7.35 18.28 12.34
N ARG A 366 -6.27 19.06 12.13
CA ARG A 366 -5.31 19.41 13.19
C ARG A 366 -5.99 20.06 14.37
N GLN A 367 -6.86 21.06 14.11
CA GLN A 367 -7.62 21.72 15.16
C GLN A 367 -8.43 20.73 15.99
N ALA A 368 -9.21 19.85 15.35
CA ALA A 368 -10.05 18.89 16.04
C ALA A 368 -9.22 17.88 16.86
N VAL A 369 -8.10 17.40 16.31
CA VAL A 369 -7.20 16.46 17.01
C VAL A 369 -6.59 17.10 18.24
N TYR A 370 -6.00 18.30 18.12
CA TYR A 370 -5.36 18.97 19.28
C TYR A 370 -6.36 19.42 20.34
N GLN A 371 -7.61 19.71 19.96
CA GLN A 371 -8.66 20.07 20.92
C GLN A 371 -9.21 18.87 21.70
N ARG A 372 -9.18 17.66 21.12
CA ARG A 372 -9.86 16.48 21.70
C ARG A 372 -8.88 15.42 22.24
N SER A 373 -7.60 15.57 22.01
CA SER A 373 -6.59 14.61 22.46
C SER A 373 -5.85 15.08 23.70
N LEU A 374 -5.41 14.12 24.52
CA LEU A 374 -4.66 14.42 25.73
C LEU A 374 -3.25 14.96 25.38
N PRO A 375 -2.70 15.89 26.19
CA PRO A 375 -1.39 16.51 25.92
C PRO A 375 -0.24 15.50 25.75
N LEU A 376 -0.25 14.37 26.49
CA LEU A 376 0.76 13.35 26.34
C LEU A 376 0.71 12.67 24.96
N ALA A 377 -0.48 12.48 24.40
CA ALA A 377 -0.67 11.84 23.10
C ALA A 377 -0.33 12.80 21.93
N THR A 378 -0.33 14.11 22.17
CA THR A 378 -0.12 15.11 21.11
C THR A 378 1.21 15.85 21.20
N ARG A 379 2.00 15.66 22.27
CA ARG A 379 3.25 16.40 22.51
C ARG A 379 4.19 16.38 21.32
N ASP A 380 4.41 15.17 20.76
CA ASP A 380 5.37 14.94 19.67
C ASP A 380 4.65 14.45 18.39
N LEU A 381 3.31 14.48 18.40
CA LEU A 381 2.50 14.04 17.27
C LEU A 381 2.68 14.98 16.07
N ARG A 382 2.99 14.41 14.93
CA ARG A 382 2.96 15.10 13.65
C ARG A 382 1.73 14.68 12.86
N ILE A 383 1.09 15.66 12.20
CA ILE A 383 -0.05 15.43 11.31
C ILE A 383 0.29 16.11 10.00
N ASP A 384 0.62 15.34 8.98
CA ASP A 384 1.12 15.84 7.71
C ASP A 384 0.40 15.21 6.53
N ARG A 385 0.62 15.75 5.32
CA ARG A 385 0.14 15.15 4.08
C ARG A 385 1.11 14.12 3.57
N SER A 386 0.57 13.06 2.99
CA SER A 386 1.31 12.15 2.12
C SER A 386 1.69 12.89 0.83
N LEU A 387 2.97 12.93 0.52
CA LEU A 387 3.51 13.58 -0.67
C LEU A 387 4.14 12.57 -1.64
N LEU A 388 4.05 11.29 -1.34
CA LEU A 388 4.62 10.23 -2.17
C LEU A 388 3.84 10.13 -3.49
N THR A 389 4.55 10.32 -4.59
CA THR A 389 4.02 10.28 -5.96
C THR A 389 4.70 9.16 -6.76
N PRO A 390 4.02 8.57 -7.76
CA PRO A 390 2.69 8.91 -8.26
C PRO A 390 1.54 8.50 -7.33
N ASP A 391 1.66 7.38 -6.61
CA ASP A 391 0.68 6.87 -5.63
C ASP A 391 1.42 5.97 -4.62
N PRO A 392 1.31 6.21 -3.30
CA PRO A 392 1.97 5.38 -2.28
C PRO A 392 1.53 3.91 -2.32
N ALA A 393 0.38 3.58 -2.88
CA ALA A 393 -0.08 2.20 -2.98
C ALA A 393 0.75 1.36 -3.96
N LEU A 394 1.38 1.95 -5.00
CA LEU A 394 2.23 1.22 -5.93
C LEU A 394 3.47 0.61 -5.24
N PRO A 395 4.35 1.40 -4.58
CA PRO A 395 5.46 0.82 -3.81
C PRO A 395 4.96 -0.02 -2.62
N GLY A 396 3.84 0.33 -2.00
CA GLY A 396 3.25 -0.46 -0.93
C GLY A 396 2.86 -1.87 -1.37
N ALA A 397 2.24 -2.01 -2.53
CA ALA A 397 1.92 -3.32 -3.11
C ALA A 397 3.19 -4.14 -3.41
N ALA A 398 4.23 -3.50 -3.93
CA ALA A 398 5.52 -4.16 -4.16
C ALA A 398 6.14 -4.66 -2.86
N HIS A 399 6.21 -3.81 -1.85
CA HIS A 399 6.76 -4.18 -0.56
C HIS A 399 5.93 -5.24 0.16
N MET A 400 4.60 -5.24 0.02
CA MET A 400 3.75 -6.33 0.51
C MET A 400 4.21 -7.67 -0.09
N VAL A 401 4.36 -7.74 -1.41
CA VAL A 401 4.82 -8.97 -2.09
C VAL A 401 6.22 -9.38 -1.62
N LEU A 402 7.16 -8.43 -1.56
CA LEU A 402 8.54 -8.69 -1.17
C LEU A 402 8.66 -9.14 0.29
N ASP A 403 7.91 -8.52 1.22
CA ASP A 403 7.91 -8.90 2.63
C ASP A 403 7.35 -10.31 2.84
N GLU A 404 6.32 -10.67 2.06
CA GLU A 404 5.75 -12.02 2.09
C GLU A 404 6.69 -13.07 1.46
N LEU A 405 7.25 -12.80 0.27
CA LEU A 405 8.17 -13.72 -0.42
C LEU A 405 9.43 -14.01 0.38
N PHE A 406 9.99 -12.97 1.04
CA PHE A 406 11.22 -13.10 1.82
C PHE A 406 10.96 -13.44 3.28
N SER A 407 9.71 -13.70 3.66
CA SER A 407 9.37 -14.18 4.99
C SER A 407 9.97 -15.58 5.25
N ARG A 408 10.19 -15.87 6.54
CA ARG A 408 10.66 -17.21 6.98
C ARG A 408 9.82 -18.35 6.42
N GLN A 409 8.51 -18.17 6.37
CA GLN A 409 7.59 -19.22 5.94
C GLN A 409 7.72 -19.57 4.45
N ARG A 410 8.15 -18.61 3.62
CA ARG A 410 8.13 -18.73 2.16
C ARG A 410 9.51 -18.82 1.52
N LEU A 411 10.48 -18.05 2.01
CA LEU A 411 11.83 -18.01 1.42
C LEU A 411 12.45 -19.40 1.25
N GLY A 412 12.36 -20.24 2.28
CA GLY A 412 12.92 -21.60 2.23
C GLY A 412 12.25 -22.52 1.22
N ARG A 413 11.03 -22.21 0.77
CA ARG A 413 10.28 -23.05 -0.17
C ARG A 413 10.69 -22.82 -1.62
N TRP A 414 11.01 -21.58 -1.99
CA TRP A 414 11.33 -21.24 -3.38
C TRP A 414 12.83 -20.94 -3.62
N LEU A 415 13.58 -20.57 -2.58
CA LEU A 415 15.00 -20.23 -2.72
C LEU A 415 15.84 -21.32 -3.42
N PRO A 416 15.62 -22.63 -3.15
CA PRO A 416 16.33 -23.69 -3.86
C PRO A 416 16.08 -23.71 -5.38
N ALA A 417 14.90 -23.25 -5.82
CA ALA A 417 14.55 -23.15 -7.24
C ALA A 417 15.08 -21.88 -7.92
N GLY A 418 15.60 -20.92 -7.13
CA GLY A 418 16.13 -19.65 -7.64
C GLY A 418 15.09 -18.60 -8.01
N SER A 419 13.80 -18.96 -8.07
CA SER A 419 12.69 -18.05 -8.38
C SER A 419 11.40 -18.57 -7.75
N PRO A 420 10.48 -17.68 -7.29
CA PRO A 420 9.14 -18.07 -6.87
C PRO A 420 8.14 -18.26 -8.03
N ALA A 421 8.55 -18.02 -9.28
CA ALA A 421 7.74 -18.33 -10.45
C ALA A 421 7.49 -19.86 -10.54
N GLY A 422 6.26 -20.27 -10.86
CA GLY A 422 5.84 -21.65 -10.81
C GLY A 422 5.43 -22.15 -9.41
N PHE A 423 5.36 -21.26 -8.41
CA PHE A 423 4.92 -21.57 -7.04
C PHE A 423 3.75 -20.67 -6.60
N PRO A 424 2.62 -20.64 -7.34
CA PRO A 424 1.51 -19.74 -7.01
C PRO A 424 0.93 -19.98 -5.61
N GLU A 425 1.06 -21.21 -5.06
CA GLU A 425 0.59 -21.58 -3.72
C GLU A 425 1.41 -20.95 -2.58
N LEU A 426 2.50 -20.23 -2.86
CA LEU A 426 3.24 -19.49 -1.83
C LEU A 426 2.41 -18.41 -1.16
N ALA A 427 1.38 -17.89 -1.83
CA ALA A 427 0.48 -16.91 -1.26
C ALA A 427 -0.61 -17.53 -0.36
N GLU A 428 -0.78 -18.85 -0.39
CA GLU A 428 -1.74 -19.54 0.48
C GLU A 428 -1.15 -19.72 1.88
N GLU A 429 -1.93 -19.41 2.92
CA GLU A 429 -1.55 -19.80 4.28
C GLU A 429 -1.71 -21.31 4.41
N ARG A 430 -0.63 -21.99 4.84
CA ARG A 430 -0.77 -23.36 5.31
C ARG A 430 -1.56 -23.31 6.61
N THR A 431 -2.76 -23.85 6.64
CA THR A 431 -3.41 -24.26 7.90
C THR A 431 -2.46 -25.24 8.58
N ALA A 432 -1.89 -24.78 9.70
CA ALA A 432 -1.04 -25.58 10.57
C ALA A 432 -1.85 -26.70 11.24
#